data_b981d557d1b7d29e72fa7eb00404d9b0
#
_entry.id   b981d557d1b7d29e72fa7eb00404d9b0
#
_cell.length_a   1.000
_cell.length_b   1.000
_cell.length_c   1.000
_cell.angle_alpha   90.00
_cell.angle_beta   90.00
_cell.angle_gamma   90.00
#
_symmetry.space_group_name_H-M   'P 1'
#
loop_
_entity.id
_entity.type
_entity.pdbx_description
1 polymer ?
#
loop_
_entity_poly.entity_id
_entity_poly.type
_entity_poly.pdbx_seq_one_letter_code
_entity_poly.pdbx_strand_id
1 'polypeptide(L)'
;MHDVSAMTTVARAAVTTVLPPRRSAPHTADCRAPLAAAALLNAAIVALEAIAGLRAGSLSLQMDSVHNLSDELGLVLLFLAVLLPHGVSRNLFRTASVFNAAGLLLVSGLLLWHGIDRLMHPLPLSGVVPIVVGLCAAAGNWGVARLLRRASEDNAAIRLAYLHNVGDVLVSLGPVLAGVLVTVTGTAAFEPLVACVIAVWLVASTLRVVGASHEELLWPERAGR
;
A
#
# COMPACT_ATOMS: atom_id res chain seq x y z
N MET A 1 28.03 -12.40 -2.98
CA MET A 1 27.77 -11.06 -3.55
C MET A 1 27.13 -11.22 -4.94
N HIS A 2 26.15 -12.15 -5.09
CA HIS A 2 25.56 -12.53 -6.37
C HIS A 2 24.08 -12.87 -6.20
N ASP A 3 23.21 -11.92 -5.84
CA ASP A 3 21.75 -12.20 -6.00
C ASP A 3 20.83 -10.94 -5.98
N VAL A 4 21.37 -9.75 -5.79
CA VAL A 4 20.56 -8.52 -5.87
C VAL A 4 20.25 -8.14 -7.33
N SER A 5 21.07 -8.61 -8.28
CA SER A 5 20.92 -8.35 -9.72
C SER A 5 19.74 -9.13 -10.33
N ALA A 6 19.44 -10.31 -9.84
CA ALA A 6 18.35 -11.15 -10.35
C ALA A 6 16.97 -10.57 -9.99
N MET A 7 16.77 -10.06 -8.78
CA MET A 7 15.52 -9.44 -8.38
C MET A 7 15.23 -8.12 -9.11
N THR A 8 16.27 -7.32 -9.39
CA THR A 8 16.12 -6.09 -10.18
C THR A 8 15.85 -6.39 -11.66
N THR A 9 16.35 -7.50 -12.18
CA THR A 9 16.10 -7.92 -13.57
C THR A 9 14.67 -8.44 -13.76
N VAL A 10 14.13 -9.18 -12.78
CA VAL A 10 12.74 -9.66 -12.82
C VAL A 10 11.75 -8.50 -12.69
N ALA A 11 12.00 -7.52 -11.82
CA ALA A 11 11.18 -6.31 -11.71
C ALA A 11 11.25 -5.45 -12.99
N ARG A 12 12.42 -5.34 -13.62
CA ARG A 12 12.60 -4.61 -14.89
C ARG A 12 11.98 -5.35 -16.07
N ALA A 13 12.06 -6.67 -16.13
CA ALA A 13 11.43 -7.47 -17.18
C ALA A 13 9.90 -7.43 -17.08
N ALA A 14 9.32 -7.38 -15.87
CA ALA A 14 7.88 -7.24 -15.68
C ALA A 14 7.33 -5.89 -16.17
N VAL A 15 8.15 -4.82 -16.12
CA VAL A 15 7.75 -3.48 -16.59
C VAL A 15 7.91 -3.35 -18.12
N THR A 16 8.80 -4.12 -18.76
CA THR A 16 9.15 -3.89 -20.19
C THR A 16 8.42 -4.82 -21.17
N THR A 17 7.72 -5.86 -20.72
CA THR A 17 7.28 -6.95 -21.61
C THR A 17 5.80 -7.00 -21.93
N VAL A 18 4.94 -6.06 -21.56
CA VAL A 18 3.53 -6.14 -22.00
C VAL A 18 2.96 -4.77 -22.35
N LEU A 19 3.26 -4.26 -23.52
CA LEU A 19 2.35 -3.44 -24.29
C LEU A 19 1.64 -4.35 -25.31
N PRO A 20 0.45 -4.87 -25.02
CA PRO A 20 -0.36 -5.49 -26.07
C PRO A 20 -0.91 -4.41 -26.99
N PRO A 21 -1.21 -4.75 -28.27
CA PRO A 21 -1.72 -3.82 -29.25
C PRO A 21 -3.01 -3.14 -28.73
N ARG A 22 -3.16 -1.84 -29.06
CA ARG A 22 -4.37 -1.04 -28.80
C ARG A 22 -5.61 -1.83 -29.21
N ARG A 23 -6.27 -2.47 -28.27
CA ARG A 23 -7.66 -2.89 -28.41
C ARG A 23 -8.55 -1.71 -28.05
N SER A 24 -9.66 -1.58 -28.78
CA SER A 24 -10.74 -0.61 -28.62
C SER A 24 -10.98 -0.24 -27.17
N ALA A 25 -11.21 1.07 -26.92
CA ALA A 25 -11.44 1.63 -25.58
C ALA A 25 -12.42 0.76 -24.79
N PRO A 26 -12.02 0.24 -23.62
CA PRO A 26 -12.92 -0.54 -22.78
C PRO A 26 -14.06 0.36 -22.30
N HIS A 27 -15.26 -0.20 -22.20
CA HIS A 27 -16.43 0.46 -21.65
C HIS A 27 -16.10 0.92 -20.20
N THR A 28 -15.83 2.21 -20.03
CA THR A 28 -15.50 2.82 -18.71
C THR A 28 -16.57 2.59 -17.65
N ALA A 29 -17.79 2.23 -18.07
CA ALA A 29 -18.90 1.90 -17.18
C ALA A 29 -18.67 0.61 -16.38
N ASP A 30 -17.98 -0.39 -16.93
CA ASP A 30 -17.79 -1.70 -16.28
C ASP A 30 -16.77 -1.68 -15.13
N CYS A 31 -15.93 -0.64 -15.05
CA CYS A 31 -14.91 -0.53 -14.01
C CYS A 31 -15.36 0.20 -12.75
N ARG A 32 -16.48 0.96 -12.80
CA ARG A 32 -16.93 1.83 -11.69
C ARG A 32 -17.32 1.05 -10.44
N ALA A 33 -18.16 0.04 -10.60
CA ALA A 33 -18.62 -0.76 -9.48
C ALA A 33 -17.51 -1.56 -8.80
N PRO A 34 -16.60 -2.27 -9.52
CA PRO A 34 -15.45 -2.92 -8.92
C PRO A 34 -14.51 -1.96 -8.18
N LEU A 35 -14.23 -0.77 -8.73
CA LEU A 35 -13.38 0.22 -8.09
C LEU A 35 -14.01 0.80 -6.82
N ALA A 36 -15.31 1.15 -6.87
CA ALA A 36 -16.04 1.62 -5.68
C ALA A 36 -16.08 0.55 -4.57
N ALA A 37 -16.35 -0.71 -4.93
CA ALA A 37 -16.37 -1.80 -3.98
C ALA A 37 -14.98 -2.08 -3.40
N ALA A 38 -13.92 -1.98 -4.21
CA ALA A 38 -12.53 -2.11 -3.77
C ALA A 38 -12.16 -1.01 -2.78
N ALA A 39 -12.46 0.26 -3.09
CA ALA A 39 -12.22 1.39 -2.20
C ALA A 39 -13.00 1.24 -0.87
N LEU A 40 -14.29 0.89 -0.91
CA LEU A 40 -15.07 0.69 0.31
C LEU A 40 -14.52 -0.44 1.19
N LEU A 41 -14.09 -1.55 0.58
CA LEU A 41 -13.49 -2.66 1.31
C LEU A 41 -12.14 -2.26 1.92
N ASN A 42 -11.29 -1.57 1.16
CA ASN A 42 -10.01 -1.10 1.65
C ASN A 42 -10.18 -0.05 2.78
N ALA A 43 -11.11 0.89 2.65
CA ALA A 43 -11.46 1.82 3.72
C ALA A 43 -11.90 1.10 5.01
N ALA A 44 -12.64 0.00 4.90
CA ALA A 44 -13.01 -0.81 6.06
C ALA A 44 -11.80 -1.50 6.71
N ILE A 45 -10.83 -1.97 5.92
CA ILE A 45 -9.55 -2.53 6.42
C ILE A 45 -8.78 -1.45 7.19
N VAL A 46 -8.59 -0.27 6.58
CA VAL A 46 -7.91 0.87 7.23
C VAL A 46 -8.55 1.21 8.57
N ALA A 47 -9.88 1.32 8.61
CA ALA A 47 -10.59 1.64 9.84
C ALA A 47 -10.43 0.54 10.92
N LEU A 48 -10.52 -0.72 10.53
CA LEU A 48 -10.35 -1.86 11.42
C LEU A 48 -8.94 -1.86 12.04
N GLU A 49 -7.90 -1.75 11.23
CA GLU A 49 -6.51 -1.75 11.68
C GLU A 49 -6.16 -0.53 12.52
N ALA A 50 -6.60 0.68 12.10
CA ALA A 50 -6.38 1.91 12.86
C ALA A 50 -7.00 1.82 14.25
N ILE A 51 -8.28 1.44 14.33
CA ILE A 51 -9.00 1.33 15.61
C ILE A 51 -8.39 0.24 16.48
N ALA A 52 -8.11 -0.93 15.92
CA ALA A 52 -7.53 -2.04 16.67
C ALA A 52 -6.09 -1.74 17.10
N GLY A 53 -5.27 -1.17 16.22
CA GLY A 53 -3.89 -0.79 16.48
C GLY A 53 -3.78 0.26 17.59
N LEU A 54 -4.63 1.29 17.55
CA LEU A 54 -4.68 2.32 18.60
C LEU A 54 -5.15 1.75 19.93
N ARG A 55 -6.21 0.94 19.95
CA ARG A 55 -6.77 0.37 21.20
C ARG A 55 -5.87 -0.68 21.83
N ALA A 56 -5.21 -1.49 21.01
CA ALA A 56 -4.28 -2.51 21.48
C ALA A 56 -2.87 -1.96 21.75
N GLY A 57 -2.56 -0.75 21.32
CA GLY A 57 -1.23 -0.17 21.35
C GLY A 57 -0.26 -0.90 20.40
N SER A 58 -0.75 -1.53 19.32
CA SER A 58 0.06 -2.24 18.34
C SER A 58 0.59 -1.29 17.27
N LEU A 59 1.89 -1.07 17.24
CA LEU A 59 2.55 -0.24 16.24
C LEU A 59 2.57 -0.91 14.87
N SER A 60 2.68 -2.24 14.81
CA SER A 60 2.67 -2.97 13.54
C SER A 60 1.33 -2.85 12.81
N LEU A 61 0.19 -2.91 13.54
CA LEU A 61 -1.13 -2.64 12.96
C LEU A 61 -1.31 -1.17 12.55
N GLN A 62 -0.77 -0.23 13.32
CA GLN A 62 -0.81 1.18 12.95
C GLN A 62 -0.01 1.44 11.67
N MET A 63 1.14 0.78 11.51
CA MET A 63 1.94 0.88 10.27
C MET A 63 1.23 0.29 9.07
N ASP A 64 0.59 -0.87 9.23
CA ASP A 64 -0.19 -1.51 8.16
C ASP A 64 -1.40 -0.65 7.77
N SER A 65 -2.10 -0.08 8.76
CA SER A 65 -3.19 0.88 8.53
C SER A 65 -2.75 2.12 7.73
N VAL A 66 -1.56 2.67 8.00
CA VAL A 66 -1.01 3.82 7.26
C VAL A 66 -0.67 3.44 5.82
N HIS A 67 -0.14 2.24 5.61
CA HIS A 67 0.10 1.69 4.29
C HIS A 67 -1.22 1.56 3.50
N ASN A 68 -2.19 0.85 4.06
CA ASN A 68 -3.51 0.66 3.45
C ASN A 68 -4.28 1.99 3.23
N LEU A 69 -4.05 3.03 4.05
CA LEU A 69 -4.59 4.37 3.83
C LEU A 69 -3.98 5.03 2.59
N SER A 70 -2.70 4.83 2.34
CA SER A 70 -2.04 5.29 1.11
C SER A 70 -2.67 4.63 -0.13
N ASP A 71 -2.98 3.34 -0.05
CA ASP A 71 -3.59 2.58 -1.13
C ASP A 71 -5.04 3.00 -1.36
N GLU A 72 -5.77 3.31 -0.29
CA GLU A 72 -7.12 3.87 -0.35
C GLU A 72 -7.15 5.17 -1.15
N LEU A 73 -6.20 6.08 -0.90
CA LEU A 73 -6.10 7.30 -1.69
C LEU A 73 -5.86 6.99 -3.17
N GLY A 74 -5.03 5.99 -3.48
CA GLY A 74 -4.79 5.52 -4.85
C GLY A 74 -6.07 4.98 -5.51
N LEU A 75 -6.84 4.14 -4.81
CA LEU A 75 -8.09 3.57 -5.29
C LEU A 75 -9.17 4.65 -5.51
N VAL A 76 -9.32 5.58 -4.57
CA VAL A 76 -10.26 6.71 -4.69
C VAL A 76 -9.89 7.60 -5.88
N LEU A 77 -8.62 7.90 -6.07
CA LEU A 77 -8.17 8.69 -7.21
C LEU A 77 -8.40 7.98 -8.53
N LEU A 78 -8.15 6.67 -8.59
CA LEU A 78 -8.41 5.86 -9.77
C LEU A 78 -9.91 5.82 -10.08
N PHE A 79 -10.76 5.72 -9.07
CA PHE A 79 -12.22 5.82 -9.21
C PHE A 79 -12.64 7.20 -9.75
N LEU A 80 -12.12 8.28 -9.16
CA LEU A 80 -12.39 9.64 -9.63
C LEU A 80 -11.91 9.88 -11.06
N ALA A 81 -10.76 9.31 -11.45
CA ALA A 81 -10.26 9.44 -12.82
C ALA A 81 -11.18 8.81 -13.86
N VAL A 82 -11.89 7.73 -13.50
CA VAL A 82 -12.90 7.09 -14.36
C VAL A 82 -14.18 7.94 -14.47
N LEU A 83 -14.43 8.83 -13.50
CA LEU A 83 -15.62 9.70 -13.46
C LEU A 83 -15.38 11.07 -14.07
N LEU A 84 -14.17 11.62 -14.01
CA LEU A 84 -13.85 13.00 -14.35
C LEU A 84 -13.28 13.16 -15.77
N PRO A 85 -13.43 14.32 -16.41
CA PRO A 85 -12.77 14.64 -17.67
C PRO A 85 -11.24 14.56 -17.57
N HIS A 86 -10.56 14.10 -18.62
CA HIS A 86 -9.12 13.82 -18.63
C HIS A 86 -8.22 14.97 -18.16
N GLY A 87 -8.58 16.24 -18.45
CA GLY A 87 -7.78 17.39 -18.03
C GLY A 87 -7.78 17.63 -16.51
N VAL A 88 -8.93 17.41 -15.86
CA VAL A 88 -9.07 17.58 -14.40
C VAL A 88 -8.45 16.41 -13.66
N SER A 89 -8.64 15.19 -14.17
CA SER A 89 -8.12 13.98 -13.54
C SER A 89 -6.61 14.00 -13.41
N ARG A 90 -5.86 14.45 -14.43
CA ARG A 90 -4.38 14.47 -14.41
C ARG A 90 -3.79 15.35 -13.31
N ASN A 91 -4.31 16.58 -13.15
CA ASN A 91 -3.83 17.50 -12.12
C ASN A 91 -4.20 17.01 -10.71
N LEU A 92 -5.39 16.46 -10.55
CA LEU A 92 -5.85 15.88 -9.29
C LEU A 92 -4.95 14.70 -8.87
N PHE A 93 -4.68 13.77 -9.80
CA PHE A 93 -3.76 12.65 -9.54
C PHE A 93 -2.38 13.11 -9.07
N ARG A 94 -1.80 14.09 -9.78
CA ARG A 94 -0.48 14.61 -9.45
C ARG A 94 -0.43 15.21 -8.06
N THR A 95 -1.34 16.13 -7.74
CA THR A 95 -1.40 16.79 -6.44
C THR A 95 -1.62 15.77 -5.31
N ALA A 96 -2.54 14.85 -5.52
CA ALA A 96 -2.85 13.85 -4.52
C ALA A 96 -1.70 12.85 -4.32
N SER A 97 -0.99 12.45 -5.39
CA SER A 97 0.18 11.56 -5.27
C SER A 97 1.31 12.21 -4.48
N VAL A 98 1.58 13.51 -4.69
CA VAL A 98 2.59 14.25 -3.92
C VAL A 98 2.17 14.37 -2.45
N PHE A 99 0.90 14.73 -2.20
CA PHE A 99 0.37 14.84 -0.85
C PHE A 99 0.39 13.50 -0.10
N ASN A 100 -0.01 12.42 -0.80
CA ASN A 100 0.03 11.07 -0.25
C ASN A 100 1.45 10.63 0.09
N ALA A 101 2.41 10.82 -0.82
CA ALA A 101 3.81 10.46 -0.57
C ALA A 101 4.40 11.23 0.62
N ALA A 102 4.12 12.54 0.72
CA ALA A 102 4.56 13.36 1.85
C ALA A 102 3.92 12.91 3.17
N GLY A 103 2.61 12.63 3.17
CA GLY A 103 1.89 12.12 4.33
C GLY A 103 2.43 10.75 4.78
N LEU A 104 2.64 9.83 3.85
CA LEU A 104 3.17 8.50 4.12
C LEU A 104 4.58 8.57 4.73
N LEU A 105 5.47 9.42 4.18
CA LEU A 105 6.82 9.63 4.74
C LEU A 105 6.77 10.22 6.16
N LEU A 106 5.91 11.23 6.37
CA LEU A 106 5.78 11.87 7.68
C LEU A 106 5.27 10.89 8.73
N VAL A 107 4.16 10.20 8.46
CA VAL A 107 3.55 9.29 9.44
C VAL A 107 4.42 8.06 9.66
N SER A 108 5.02 7.48 8.60
CA SER A 108 5.97 6.37 8.76
C SER A 108 7.19 6.78 9.56
N GLY A 109 7.71 8.00 9.39
CA GLY A 109 8.79 8.55 10.20
C GLY A 109 8.43 8.70 11.67
N LEU A 110 7.23 9.21 11.97
CA LEU A 110 6.72 9.32 13.35
C LEU A 110 6.54 7.95 14.01
N LEU A 111 5.97 6.99 13.29
CA LEU A 111 5.77 5.63 13.82
C LEU A 111 7.11 4.89 13.98
N LEU A 112 8.09 5.13 13.10
CA LEU A 112 9.44 4.63 13.27
C LEU A 112 10.09 5.17 14.54
N TRP A 113 9.94 6.46 14.80
CA TRP A 113 10.39 7.08 16.06
C TRP A 113 9.74 6.42 17.28
N HIS A 114 8.41 6.26 17.28
CA HIS A 114 7.70 5.56 18.35
C HIS A 114 8.10 4.08 18.46
N GLY A 115 8.40 3.41 17.34
CA GLY A 115 8.90 2.03 17.34
C GLY A 115 10.25 1.91 18.03
N ILE A 116 11.17 2.83 17.75
CA ILE A 116 12.49 2.88 18.40
C ILE A 116 12.32 3.14 19.91
N ASP A 117 11.47 4.10 20.32
CA ASP A 117 11.19 4.36 21.74
C ASP A 117 10.59 3.12 22.43
N ARG A 118 9.67 2.41 21.76
CA ARG A 118 9.09 1.15 22.27
C ARG A 118 10.10 0.00 22.38
N LEU A 119 11.13 -0.03 21.55
CA LEU A 119 12.23 -1.00 21.68
C LEU A 119 13.04 -0.74 22.95
N MET A 120 13.23 0.53 23.31
CA MET A 120 13.91 0.94 24.56
C MET A 120 13.04 0.76 25.80
N HIS A 121 11.73 0.95 25.65
CA HIS A 121 10.74 0.88 26.72
C HIS A 121 9.56 -0.04 26.34
N PRO A 122 9.76 -1.37 26.27
CA PRO A 122 8.72 -2.32 25.85
C PRO A 122 7.48 -2.24 26.73
N LEU A 123 6.32 -2.09 26.11
CA LEU A 123 5.03 -2.18 26.80
C LEU A 123 4.41 -3.56 26.58
N PRO A 124 3.73 -4.12 27.59
CA PRO A 124 3.05 -5.40 27.43
C PRO A 124 1.94 -5.28 26.37
N LEU A 125 1.93 -6.21 25.44
CA LEU A 125 0.96 -6.31 24.37
C LEU A 125 0.44 -7.74 24.26
N SER A 126 -0.89 -7.88 24.06
CA SER A 126 -1.46 -9.16 23.66
C SER A 126 -1.21 -9.40 22.17
N GLY A 127 -0.45 -10.45 21.84
CA GLY A 127 -0.20 -10.84 20.44
C GLY A 127 -1.44 -11.28 19.66
N VAL A 128 -2.55 -11.60 20.34
CA VAL A 128 -3.78 -12.08 19.69
C VAL A 128 -4.40 -11.02 18.78
N VAL A 129 -4.42 -9.74 19.20
CA VAL A 129 -5.04 -8.67 18.40
C VAL A 129 -4.32 -8.46 17.07
N PRO A 130 -2.98 -8.31 17.00
CA PRO A 130 -2.27 -8.23 15.73
C PRO A 130 -2.47 -9.46 14.84
N ILE A 131 -2.54 -10.67 15.41
CA ILE A 131 -2.79 -11.90 14.63
C ILE A 131 -4.16 -11.84 13.96
N VAL A 132 -5.22 -11.64 14.75
CA VAL A 132 -6.59 -11.69 14.22
C VAL A 132 -6.84 -10.56 13.22
N VAL A 133 -6.47 -9.34 13.57
CA VAL A 133 -6.71 -8.18 12.72
C VAL A 133 -5.85 -8.22 11.46
N GLY A 134 -4.57 -8.60 11.56
CA GLY A 134 -3.70 -8.75 10.40
C GLY A 134 -4.18 -9.85 9.42
N LEU A 135 -4.71 -10.98 9.93
CA LEU A 135 -5.34 -11.99 9.08
C LEU A 135 -6.61 -11.45 8.39
N CYS A 136 -7.43 -10.66 9.10
CA CYS A 136 -8.59 -10.01 8.49
C CYS A 136 -8.17 -9.02 7.40
N ALA A 137 -7.12 -8.24 7.64
CA ALA A 137 -6.57 -7.30 6.65
C ALA A 137 -6.01 -8.03 5.43
N ALA A 138 -5.21 -9.09 5.62
CA ALA A 138 -4.71 -9.89 4.51
C ALA A 138 -5.85 -10.51 3.67
N ALA A 139 -6.89 -11.04 4.32
CA ALA A 139 -8.08 -11.54 3.64
C ALA A 139 -8.85 -10.41 2.89
N GLY A 140 -8.92 -9.23 3.48
CA GLY A 140 -9.53 -8.04 2.87
C GLY A 140 -8.76 -7.57 1.63
N ASN A 141 -7.42 -7.44 1.70
CA ASN A 141 -6.56 -7.07 0.58
C ASN A 141 -6.65 -8.10 -0.56
N TRP A 142 -6.75 -9.40 -0.24
CA TRP A 142 -7.09 -10.43 -1.21
C TRP A 142 -8.47 -10.20 -1.84
N GLY A 143 -9.47 -9.79 -1.05
CA GLY A 143 -10.81 -9.41 -1.52
C GLY A 143 -10.76 -8.23 -2.49
N VAL A 144 -10.00 -7.17 -2.17
CA VAL A 144 -9.78 -6.01 -3.05
C VAL A 144 -9.15 -6.45 -4.37
N ALA A 145 -8.06 -7.23 -4.32
CA ALA A 145 -7.42 -7.78 -5.52
C ALA A 145 -8.41 -8.59 -6.37
N ARG A 146 -9.24 -9.42 -5.75
CA ARG A 146 -10.24 -10.23 -6.44
C ARG A 146 -11.34 -9.39 -7.12
N LEU A 147 -11.77 -8.29 -6.51
CA LEU A 147 -12.71 -7.33 -7.10
C LEU A 147 -12.12 -6.65 -8.35
N LEU A 148 -10.84 -6.28 -8.30
CA LEU A 148 -10.15 -5.60 -9.39
C LEU A 148 -9.74 -6.52 -10.54
N ARG A 149 -9.65 -7.84 -10.32
CA ARG A 149 -9.07 -8.82 -11.25
C ARG A 149 -9.62 -8.70 -12.67
N ARG A 150 -10.95 -8.72 -12.86
CA ARG A 150 -11.57 -8.65 -14.20
C ARG A 150 -11.29 -7.30 -14.88
N ALA A 151 -11.46 -6.20 -14.15
CA ALA A 151 -11.21 -4.87 -14.68
C ALA A 151 -9.72 -4.63 -14.99
N SER A 152 -8.82 -5.37 -14.36
CA SER A 152 -7.36 -5.29 -14.59
C SER A 152 -6.92 -5.88 -15.93
N GLU A 153 -7.76 -6.71 -16.58
CA GLU A 153 -7.43 -7.32 -17.87
C GLU A 153 -7.41 -6.26 -18.99
N ASP A 154 -8.29 -5.26 -18.91
CA ASP A 154 -8.48 -4.26 -19.95
C ASP A 154 -7.89 -2.88 -19.61
N ASN A 155 -7.47 -2.64 -18.35
CA ASN A 155 -6.97 -1.33 -17.92
C ASN A 155 -5.65 -1.47 -17.16
N ALA A 156 -4.58 -0.85 -17.70
CA ALA A 156 -3.23 -0.93 -17.15
C ALA A 156 -3.12 -0.30 -15.74
N ALA A 157 -3.85 0.80 -15.46
CA ALA A 157 -3.85 1.45 -14.14
C ALA A 157 -4.53 0.57 -13.09
N ILE A 158 -5.66 -0.07 -13.45
CA ILE A 158 -6.35 -1.02 -12.56
C ILE A 158 -5.50 -2.28 -12.37
N ARG A 159 -4.75 -2.71 -13.40
CA ARG A 159 -3.82 -3.83 -13.27
C ARG A 159 -2.72 -3.53 -12.26
N LEU A 160 -2.18 -2.32 -12.26
CA LEU A 160 -1.20 -1.92 -11.27
C LEU A 160 -1.79 -1.97 -9.86
N ALA A 161 -2.99 -1.43 -9.65
CA ALA A 161 -3.70 -1.50 -8.37
C ALA A 161 -3.99 -2.95 -7.94
N TYR A 162 -4.39 -3.82 -8.88
CA TYR A 162 -4.56 -5.26 -8.61
C TYR A 162 -3.27 -5.92 -8.12
N LEU A 163 -2.15 -5.72 -8.84
CA LEU A 163 -0.86 -6.32 -8.48
C LEU A 163 -0.33 -5.77 -7.16
N HIS A 164 -0.57 -4.49 -6.87
CA HIS A 164 -0.23 -3.86 -5.61
C HIS A 164 -0.97 -4.54 -4.46
N ASN A 165 -2.29 -4.62 -4.53
CA ASN A 165 -3.10 -5.28 -3.50
C ASN A 165 -2.79 -6.77 -3.31
N VAL A 166 -2.32 -7.49 -4.34
CA VAL A 166 -1.78 -8.85 -4.16
C VAL A 166 -0.52 -8.83 -3.31
N GLY A 167 0.35 -7.82 -3.49
CA GLY A 167 1.53 -7.61 -2.64
C GLY A 167 1.16 -7.30 -1.19
N ASP A 168 0.11 -6.48 -0.99
CA ASP A 168 -0.34 -6.02 0.34
C ASP A 168 -0.85 -7.15 1.23
N VAL A 169 -1.35 -8.24 0.63
CA VAL A 169 -1.64 -9.48 1.38
C VAL A 169 -0.43 -9.93 2.19
N LEU A 170 0.79 -9.83 1.60
CA LEU A 170 2.02 -10.23 2.29
C LEU A 170 2.44 -9.20 3.35
N VAL A 171 2.22 -7.91 3.10
CA VAL A 171 2.55 -6.84 4.06
C VAL A 171 1.69 -6.95 5.30
N SER A 172 0.38 -7.19 5.15
CA SER A 172 -0.57 -7.37 6.25
C SER A 172 -0.31 -8.65 7.08
N LEU A 173 0.53 -9.55 6.60
CA LEU A 173 1.07 -10.65 7.44
C LEU A 173 2.17 -10.18 8.41
N GLY A 174 2.69 -8.96 8.29
CA GLY A 174 3.66 -8.39 9.23
C GLY A 174 3.13 -8.33 10.67
N PRO A 175 1.97 -7.68 10.93
CA PRO A 175 1.33 -7.70 12.24
C PRO A 175 1.02 -9.12 12.77
N VAL A 176 0.66 -10.05 11.87
CA VAL A 176 0.46 -11.46 12.25
C VAL A 176 1.75 -12.08 12.77
N LEU A 177 2.85 -11.88 12.04
CA LEU A 177 4.18 -12.35 12.45
C LEU A 177 4.58 -11.73 13.80
N ALA A 178 4.38 -10.43 13.98
CA ALA A 178 4.65 -9.74 15.24
C ALA A 178 3.86 -10.36 16.40
N GLY A 179 2.56 -10.54 16.21
CA GLY A 179 1.68 -11.14 17.22
C GLY A 179 2.05 -12.59 17.57
N VAL A 180 2.40 -13.41 16.57
CA VAL A 180 2.88 -14.78 16.79
C VAL A 180 4.17 -14.79 17.58
N LEU A 181 5.16 -13.97 17.20
CA LEU A 181 6.44 -13.89 17.91
C LEU A 181 6.26 -13.46 19.37
N VAL A 182 5.42 -12.45 19.62
CA VAL A 182 5.10 -12.01 20.99
C VAL A 182 4.44 -13.14 21.79
N THR A 183 3.49 -13.84 21.18
CA THR A 183 2.75 -14.93 21.86
C THR A 183 3.63 -16.13 22.19
N VAL A 184 4.51 -16.52 21.26
CA VAL A 184 5.37 -17.70 21.42
C VAL A 184 6.57 -17.42 22.33
N THR A 185 7.17 -16.23 22.23
CA THR A 185 8.39 -15.91 22.98
C THR A 185 8.13 -15.20 24.32
N GLY A 186 6.93 -14.63 24.50
CA GLY A 186 6.61 -13.76 25.63
C GLY A 186 7.33 -12.40 25.59
N THR A 187 8.04 -12.10 24.50
CA THR A 187 8.88 -10.89 24.39
C THR A 187 8.16 -9.80 23.58
N ALA A 188 7.70 -8.75 24.27
CA ALA A 188 6.95 -7.64 23.66
C ALA A 188 7.77 -6.83 22.63
N ALA A 189 9.10 -6.91 22.65
CA ALA A 189 9.97 -6.16 21.75
C ALA A 189 9.84 -6.61 20.26
N PHE A 190 9.34 -7.80 19.98
CA PHE A 190 9.14 -8.23 18.58
C PHE A 190 8.10 -7.40 17.84
N GLU A 191 7.11 -6.87 18.53
CA GLU A 191 6.07 -6.05 17.92
C GLU A 191 6.63 -4.73 17.37
N PRO A 192 7.29 -3.86 18.17
CA PRO A 192 7.89 -2.65 17.64
C PRO A 192 9.04 -2.92 16.66
N LEU A 193 9.74 -4.06 16.78
CA LEU A 193 10.77 -4.45 15.80
C LEU A 193 10.16 -4.67 14.41
N VAL A 194 9.08 -5.44 14.31
CA VAL A 194 8.37 -5.68 13.04
C VAL A 194 7.80 -4.36 12.51
N ALA A 195 7.21 -3.52 13.37
CA ALA A 195 6.72 -2.20 12.98
C ALA A 195 7.83 -1.32 12.38
N CYS A 196 9.03 -1.30 12.98
CA CYS A 196 10.19 -0.58 12.46
C CYS A 196 10.63 -1.13 11.08
N VAL A 197 10.63 -2.44 10.88
CA VAL A 197 10.97 -3.06 9.59
C VAL A 197 9.97 -2.63 8.52
N ILE A 198 8.67 -2.66 8.81
CA ILE A 198 7.63 -2.20 7.87
C ILE A 198 7.82 -0.71 7.59
N ALA A 199 8.04 0.14 8.62
CA ALA A 199 8.25 1.57 8.45
C ALA A 199 9.45 1.90 7.55
N VAL A 200 10.59 1.25 7.76
CA VAL A 200 11.79 1.44 6.93
C VAL A 200 11.52 1.01 5.50
N TRP A 201 10.81 -0.11 5.31
CA TRP A 201 10.44 -0.58 3.98
C TRP A 201 9.50 0.41 3.26
N LEU A 202 8.48 0.96 3.95
CA LEU A 202 7.56 1.96 3.42
C LEU A 202 8.29 3.26 3.03
N VAL A 203 9.15 3.77 3.91
CA VAL A 203 9.96 4.96 3.60
C VAL A 203 10.85 4.71 2.38
N ALA A 204 11.56 3.58 2.35
CA ALA A 204 12.45 3.25 1.24
C ALA A 204 11.69 3.06 -0.09
N SER A 205 10.51 2.41 -0.07
CA SER A 205 9.68 2.22 -1.26
C SER A 205 9.11 3.55 -1.76
N THR A 206 8.60 4.39 -0.86
CA THR A 206 8.08 5.72 -1.20
C THR A 206 9.16 6.61 -1.82
N LEU A 207 10.36 6.63 -1.24
CA LEU A 207 11.48 7.42 -1.78
C LEU A 207 11.92 6.91 -3.16
N ARG A 208 11.88 5.59 -3.41
CA ARG A 208 12.17 5.04 -4.75
C ARG A 208 11.12 5.48 -5.78
N VAL A 209 9.84 5.45 -5.42
CA VAL A 209 8.75 5.88 -6.32
C VAL A 209 8.86 7.37 -6.61
N VAL A 210 9.06 8.21 -5.59
CA VAL A 210 9.25 9.66 -5.76
C VAL A 210 10.50 9.94 -6.60
N GLY A 211 11.62 9.26 -6.34
CA GLY A 211 12.86 9.41 -7.12
C GLY A 211 12.72 8.97 -8.58
N ALA A 212 11.96 7.92 -8.86
CA ALA A 212 11.71 7.47 -10.23
C ALA A 212 10.73 8.38 -10.99
N SER A 213 9.83 9.04 -10.29
CA SER A 213 8.76 9.87 -10.88
C SER A 213 9.06 11.37 -10.82
N HIS A 214 10.21 11.79 -10.29
CA HIS A 214 10.50 13.21 -10.05
C HIS A 214 10.46 14.06 -11.33
N GLU A 215 10.91 13.54 -12.47
CA GLU A 215 10.86 14.27 -13.75
C GLU A 215 9.42 14.47 -14.24
N GLU A 216 8.55 13.48 -14.10
CA GLU A 216 7.14 13.59 -14.47
C GLU A 216 6.35 14.44 -13.47
N LEU A 217 6.69 14.38 -12.19
CA LEU A 217 6.02 15.12 -11.12
C LEU A 217 6.41 16.61 -11.08
N LEU A 218 7.69 16.91 -11.32
CA LEU A 218 8.24 18.27 -11.20
C LEU A 218 8.36 19.02 -12.53
N TRP A 219 8.49 18.32 -13.68
CA TRP A 219 8.77 18.96 -14.99
C TRP A 219 7.92 18.40 -16.13
N PRO A 220 6.63 18.77 -16.23
CA PRO A 220 5.72 18.18 -17.25
C PRO A 220 5.93 18.71 -18.68
N GLU A 221 6.76 19.75 -18.91
CA GLU A 221 6.86 20.41 -20.21
C GLU A 221 7.84 19.77 -21.20
N ARG A 222 8.67 18.79 -20.79
CA ARG A 222 9.65 18.15 -21.68
C ARG A 222 9.16 16.91 -22.41
N ALA A 223 8.00 16.37 -22.06
CA ALA A 223 7.42 15.19 -22.73
C ALA A 223 6.66 15.50 -24.04
N GLY A 224 6.73 16.72 -24.54
CA GLY A 224 5.99 17.24 -25.69
C GLY A 224 6.83 17.81 -26.82
N ARG A 225 8.09 17.34 -27.02
CA ARG A 225 8.85 17.67 -28.25
C ARG A 225 9.34 16.40 -28.91
#